data_9d9155107fab6691a6653a97952e5302
#
_entry.id   9d9155107fab6691a6653a97952e5302
#
_cell.length_a   1.000
_cell.length_b   1.000
_cell.length_c   1.000
_cell.angle_alpha   90.00
_cell.angle_beta   90.00
_cell.angle_gamma   90.00
#
_symmetry.space_group_name_H-M   'P 1'
#
loop_
_entity.id
_entity.type
_entity.pdbx_description
1 polymer ?
#
loop_
_entity_poly.entity_id
_entity_poly.type
_entity_poly.pdbx_seq_one_letter_code
_entity_poly.pdbx_strand_id
1 'polypeptide(L)'
;MIKNWVGFYTLSSREIMRFFSVWRQTIIPGIVTTLLYIFVFGVALENRISEIGGVSYKIYILPGLLMMNVITNAVANSASSMLQMKLLQTLPELLITPLSSLELSLSFIIGGAIRGFVNGILILLICWLAGMPILN
;
A
#
# COMPACT_ATOMS: atom_id res chain seq x y z
N MET A 1 8.77 -8.32 -23.83
CA MET A 1 7.90 -9.47 -24.07
C MET A 1 8.18 -10.49 -22.98
N ILE A 2 7.16 -10.96 -22.25
CA ILE A 2 7.32 -11.94 -21.17
C ILE A 2 7.74 -13.26 -21.81
N LYS A 3 8.97 -13.71 -21.50
CA LYS A 3 9.57 -14.92 -22.07
C LYS A 3 9.34 -16.16 -21.22
N ASN A 4 9.26 -15.96 -19.88
CA ASN A 4 9.03 -17.04 -18.92
C ASN A 4 7.77 -16.78 -18.07
N TRP A 5 6.61 -17.08 -18.65
CA TRP A 5 5.32 -16.85 -18.01
C TRP A 5 5.14 -17.60 -16.68
N VAL A 6 5.65 -18.82 -16.61
CA VAL A 6 5.55 -19.65 -15.39
C VAL A 6 6.37 -19.04 -14.25
N GLY A 7 7.60 -18.64 -14.52
CA GLY A 7 8.45 -18.01 -13.53
C GLY A 7 7.89 -16.66 -13.04
N PHE A 8 7.39 -15.85 -13.96
CA PHE A 8 6.73 -14.59 -13.66
C PHE A 8 5.52 -14.78 -12.74
N TYR A 9 4.62 -15.71 -13.08
CA TYR A 9 3.43 -16.02 -12.27
C TYR A 9 3.82 -16.54 -10.88
N THR A 10 4.80 -17.44 -10.81
CA THR A 10 5.28 -18.01 -9.54
C THR A 10 5.85 -16.93 -8.62
N LEU A 11 6.67 -16.03 -9.17
CA LEU A 11 7.26 -14.94 -8.38
C LEU A 11 6.19 -13.95 -7.93
N SER A 12 5.28 -13.56 -8.80
CA SER A 12 4.16 -12.66 -8.46
C SER A 12 3.26 -13.26 -7.39
N SER A 13 2.90 -14.54 -7.51
CA SER A 13 2.11 -15.26 -6.51
C SER A 13 2.83 -15.34 -5.17
N ARG A 14 4.13 -15.60 -5.16
CA ARG A 14 4.94 -15.60 -3.94
C ARG A 14 4.92 -14.24 -3.23
N GLU A 15 5.06 -13.13 -3.97
CA GLU A 15 5.00 -11.79 -3.41
C GLU A 15 3.63 -11.46 -2.81
N ILE A 16 2.56 -11.89 -3.46
CA ILE A 16 1.20 -11.73 -2.95
C ILE A 16 0.99 -12.56 -1.69
N MET A 17 1.36 -13.84 -1.69
CA MET A 17 1.22 -14.72 -0.52
C MET A 17 2.05 -14.23 0.66
N ARG A 18 3.24 -13.69 0.41
CA ARG A 18 4.08 -13.07 1.44
C ARG A 18 3.36 -11.90 2.11
N PHE A 19 2.71 -11.04 1.33
CA PHE A 19 1.89 -9.96 1.90
C PHE A 19 0.80 -10.51 2.81
N PHE A 20 0.04 -11.51 2.38
CA PHE A 20 -1.00 -12.12 3.21
C PHE A 20 -0.45 -12.84 4.44
N SER A 21 0.75 -13.37 4.39
CA SER A 21 1.39 -14.01 5.54
C SER A 21 1.73 -13.01 6.66
N VAL A 22 2.07 -11.77 6.31
CA VAL A 22 2.43 -10.70 7.25
C VAL A 22 1.37 -9.59 7.35
N TRP A 23 0.13 -9.88 6.98
CA TRP A 23 -0.93 -8.89 6.86
C TRP A 23 -1.17 -8.06 8.13
N ARG A 24 -1.08 -8.69 9.32
CA ARG A 24 -1.25 -7.99 10.60
C ARG A 24 -0.20 -6.90 10.81
N GLN A 25 1.06 -7.21 10.54
CA GLN A 25 2.17 -6.25 10.69
C GLN A 25 2.13 -5.13 9.66
N THR A 26 1.41 -5.32 8.58
CA THR A 26 1.36 -4.39 7.46
C THR A 26 0.12 -3.50 7.51
N ILE A 27 -1.05 -4.11 7.75
CA ILE A 27 -2.34 -3.42 7.69
C ILE A 27 -2.59 -2.59 8.96
N ILE A 28 -2.32 -3.17 10.14
CA ILE A 28 -2.61 -2.50 11.41
C ILE A 28 -1.88 -1.16 11.54
N PRO A 29 -0.54 -1.06 11.32
CA PRO A 29 0.14 0.24 11.41
C PRO A 29 -0.37 1.25 10.39
N GLY A 30 -0.68 0.80 9.16
CA GLY A 30 -1.22 1.67 8.12
C GLY A 30 -2.57 2.28 8.49
N ILE A 31 -3.47 1.48 9.04
CA ILE A 31 -4.78 1.93 9.53
C ILE A 31 -4.61 2.90 10.70
N VAL A 32 -3.82 2.51 11.71
CA VAL A 32 -3.59 3.36 12.90
C VAL A 32 -3.00 4.70 12.51
N THR A 33 -2.00 4.72 11.64
CA THR A 33 -1.37 5.94 11.16
C THR A 33 -2.38 6.83 10.42
N THR A 34 -3.19 6.26 9.54
CA THR A 34 -4.19 7.03 8.80
C THR A 34 -5.28 7.57 9.70
N LEU A 35 -5.79 6.78 10.65
CA LEU A 35 -6.78 7.25 11.62
C LEU A 35 -6.20 8.34 12.52
N LEU A 36 -4.94 8.22 12.92
CA LEU A 36 -4.26 9.25 13.70
C LEU A 36 -4.14 10.55 12.90
N TYR A 37 -3.77 10.49 11.63
CA TYR A 37 -3.75 11.68 10.77
C TYR A 37 -5.13 12.30 10.62
N ILE A 38 -6.17 11.50 10.35
CA ILE A 38 -7.54 12.00 10.27
C ILE A 38 -7.97 12.65 11.58
N PHE A 39 -7.64 12.05 12.72
CA PHE A 39 -7.96 12.59 14.03
C PHE A 39 -7.21 13.91 14.29
N VAL A 40 -5.90 13.93 14.10
CA VAL A 40 -5.08 15.14 14.33
C VAL A 40 -5.48 16.27 13.39
N PHE A 41 -5.53 16.01 12.10
CA PHE A 41 -5.84 17.04 11.11
C PHE A 41 -7.33 17.38 11.08
N GLY A 42 -8.21 16.39 11.28
CA GLY A 42 -9.65 16.61 11.31
C GLY A 42 -10.12 17.35 12.56
N VAL A 43 -9.57 17.07 13.73
CA VAL A 43 -9.99 17.71 14.99
C VAL A 43 -9.19 18.96 15.31
N ALA A 44 -7.86 18.92 15.16
CA ALA A 44 -7.01 20.03 15.56
C ALA A 44 -7.08 21.24 14.61
N LEU A 45 -7.27 20.99 13.30
CA LEU A 45 -7.32 22.05 12.29
C LEU A 45 -8.75 22.51 11.95
N GLU A 46 -9.77 21.71 12.22
CA GLU A 46 -11.18 22.08 11.99
C GLU A 46 -11.57 23.38 12.74
N ASN A 47 -11.02 23.57 13.94
CA ASN A 47 -11.24 24.80 14.74
C ASN A 47 -10.55 26.04 14.16
N ARG A 48 -9.60 25.88 13.21
CA ARG A 48 -8.87 26.98 12.58
C ARG A 48 -9.21 27.18 11.11
N ILE A 49 -9.57 26.10 10.42
CA ILE A 49 -9.91 26.10 8.99
C ILE A 49 -11.17 25.24 8.85
N SER A 50 -12.32 25.86 8.86
CA SER A 50 -13.61 25.17 8.77
C SER A 50 -13.89 24.66 7.37
N GLU A 51 -13.60 25.47 6.33
CA GLU A 51 -13.94 25.16 4.95
C GLU A 51 -12.85 25.61 3.97
N ILE A 52 -12.62 24.83 2.92
CA ILE A 52 -11.81 25.19 1.76
C ILE A 52 -12.67 25.01 0.52
N GLY A 53 -12.96 26.13 -0.20
CA GLY A 53 -13.76 26.10 -1.41
C GLY A 53 -15.18 25.58 -1.24
N GLY A 54 -15.80 25.77 -0.05
CA GLY A 54 -17.15 25.28 0.24
C GLY A 54 -17.23 23.83 0.69
N VAL A 55 -16.07 23.18 0.87
CA VAL A 55 -15.99 21.78 1.36
C VAL A 55 -15.32 21.76 2.73
N SER A 56 -15.85 20.96 3.65
CA SER A 56 -15.24 20.78 4.97
C SER A 56 -13.79 20.29 4.83
N TYR A 57 -12.89 20.87 5.62
CA TYR A 57 -11.47 20.55 5.61
C TYR A 57 -11.19 19.04 5.75
N LYS A 58 -11.98 18.33 6.56
CA LYS A 58 -11.87 16.87 6.75
C LYS A 58 -12.05 16.11 5.43
N ILE A 59 -13.05 16.49 4.64
CA ILE A 59 -13.35 15.83 3.36
C ILE A 59 -12.27 16.18 2.32
N TYR A 60 -11.76 17.42 2.35
CA TYR A 60 -10.74 17.88 1.43
C TYR A 60 -9.40 17.12 1.59
N ILE A 61 -8.96 16.88 2.84
CA ILE A 61 -7.66 16.26 3.12
C ILE A 61 -7.67 14.74 2.97
N LEU A 62 -8.82 14.10 3.11
CA LEU A 62 -8.97 12.64 3.16
C LEU A 62 -8.44 11.92 1.93
N PRO A 63 -8.71 12.36 0.68
CA PRO A 63 -8.15 11.72 -0.52
C PRO A 63 -6.62 11.77 -0.56
N GLY A 64 -6.03 12.88 -0.12
CA GLY A 64 -4.57 13.03 -0.06
C GLY A 64 -3.93 12.05 0.91
N LEU A 65 -4.49 11.90 2.11
CA LEU A 65 -4.03 10.94 3.11
C LEU A 65 -4.19 9.49 2.64
N LEU A 66 -5.30 9.19 1.97
CA LEU A 66 -5.53 7.89 1.35
C LEU A 66 -4.46 7.55 0.31
N MET A 67 -4.22 8.46 -0.63
CA MET A 67 -3.22 8.26 -1.68
C MET A 67 -1.81 8.13 -1.10
N MET A 68 -1.46 8.94 -0.11
CA MET A 68 -0.19 8.83 0.60
C MET A 68 -0.02 7.43 1.21
N ASN A 69 -1.06 6.90 1.86
CA ASN A 69 -1.02 5.56 2.45
C ASN A 69 -0.86 4.47 1.39
N VAL A 70 -1.63 4.54 0.31
CA VAL A 70 -1.56 3.57 -0.81
C VAL A 70 -0.16 3.53 -1.40
N ILE A 71 0.41 4.68 -1.74
CA ILE A 71 1.74 4.78 -2.34
C ILE A 71 2.81 4.26 -1.36
N THR A 72 2.78 4.70 -0.11
CA THR A 72 3.75 4.28 0.91
C THR A 72 3.72 2.77 1.13
N ASN A 73 2.53 2.17 1.20
CA ASN A 73 2.40 0.72 1.36
C ASN A 73 2.82 -0.06 0.11
N ALA A 74 2.55 0.45 -1.08
CA ALA A 74 3.00 -0.17 -2.33
C ALA A 74 4.52 -0.20 -2.42
N VAL A 75 5.19 0.92 -2.16
CA VAL A 75 6.66 1.03 -2.17
C VAL A 75 7.29 0.18 -1.06
N ALA A 76 6.72 0.22 0.15
CA ALA A 76 7.20 -0.55 1.29
C ALA A 76 7.16 -2.06 1.04
N ASN A 77 6.24 -2.57 0.23
CA ASN A 77 6.21 -3.98 -0.15
C ASN A 77 7.46 -4.39 -0.92
N SER A 78 7.77 -3.69 -1.99
CA SER A 78 8.92 -3.99 -2.84
C SER A 78 10.23 -3.80 -2.08
N ALA A 79 10.36 -2.71 -1.33
CA ALA A 79 11.54 -2.42 -0.52
C ALA A 79 11.78 -3.49 0.55
N SER A 80 10.74 -3.87 1.31
CA SER A 80 10.85 -4.91 2.34
C SER A 80 11.17 -6.28 1.75
N SER A 81 10.61 -6.62 0.60
CA SER A 81 10.90 -7.88 -0.09
C SER A 81 12.37 -7.97 -0.50
N MET A 82 12.88 -6.93 -1.16
CA MET A 82 14.29 -6.89 -1.58
C MET A 82 15.24 -6.91 -0.39
N LEU A 83 14.92 -6.15 0.67
CA LEU A 83 15.74 -6.15 1.89
C LEU A 83 15.78 -7.54 2.54
N GLN A 84 14.63 -8.20 2.66
CA GLN A 84 14.54 -9.55 3.22
C GLN A 84 15.33 -10.57 2.41
N MET A 85 15.23 -10.53 1.07
CA MET A 85 16.02 -11.41 0.21
C MET A 85 17.51 -11.16 0.33
N LYS A 86 17.93 -9.91 0.52
CA LYS A 86 19.34 -9.57 0.75
C LYS A 86 19.83 -10.09 2.10
N LEU A 87 19.03 -9.93 3.16
CA LEU A 87 19.37 -10.41 4.51
C LEU A 87 19.45 -11.94 4.60
N LEU A 88 18.53 -12.63 3.91
CA LEU A 88 18.51 -14.11 3.86
C LEU A 88 19.47 -14.69 2.80
N GLN A 89 20.21 -13.84 2.10
CA GLN A 89 21.13 -14.23 1.03
C GLN A 89 20.48 -15.05 -0.10
N THR A 90 19.16 -14.93 -0.29
CA THR A 90 18.42 -15.60 -1.36
C THR A 90 18.38 -14.77 -2.65
N LEU A 91 18.88 -13.53 -2.63
CA LEU A 91 18.95 -12.68 -3.80
C LEU A 91 19.79 -13.27 -4.94
N PRO A 92 20.98 -13.89 -4.70
CA PRO A 92 21.75 -14.54 -5.75
C PRO A 92 21.00 -15.69 -6.42
N GLU A 93 20.23 -16.47 -5.66
CA GLU A 93 19.40 -17.56 -6.19
C GLU A 93 18.34 -17.03 -7.15
N LEU A 94 17.73 -15.88 -6.83
CA LEU A 94 16.76 -15.24 -7.72
C LEU A 94 17.41 -14.74 -9.01
N LEU A 95 18.65 -14.23 -8.96
CA LEU A 95 19.37 -13.71 -10.12
C LEU A 95 19.85 -14.80 -11.08
N ILE A 96 20.00 -16.05 -10.61
CA ILE A 96 20.35 -17.21 -11.44
C ILE A 96 19.13 -17.74 -12.18
N THR A 97 17.91 -17.39 -11.78
CA THR A 97 16.71 -17.85 -12.47
C THR A 97 16.62 -17.29 -13.88
N PRO A 98 16.06 -18.04 -14.85
CA PRO A 98 15.94 -17.60 -16.25
C PRO A 98 14.80 -16.57 -16.42
N LEU A 99 14.73 -15.57 -15.54
CA LEU A 99 13.80 -14.47 -15.58
C LEU A 99 14.47 -13.23 -16.19
N SER A 100 13.75 -12.54 -17.06
CA SER A 100 14.23 -11.25 -17.57
C SER A 100 14.10 -10.16 -16.49
N SER A 101 14.90 -9.11 -16.59
CA SER A 101 14.83 -7.96 -15.67
C SER A 101 13.45 -7.32 -15.62
N LEU A 102 12.72 -7.34 -16.74
CA LEU A 102 11.33 -6.84 -16.81
C LEU A 102 10.36 -7.73 -16.04
N GLU A 103 10.47 -9.05 -16.19
CA GLU A 103 9.62 -10.01 -15.47
C GLU A 103 9.82 -9.91 -13.95
N LEU A 104 11.09 -9.75 -13.56
CA LEU A 104 11.45 -9.56 -12.15
C LEU A 104 10.85 -8.26 -11.59
N SER A 105 11.07 -7.15 -12.26
CA SER A 105 10.56 -5.84 -11.83
C SER A 105 9.04 -5.79 -11.77
N LEU A 106 8.36 -6.32 -12.80
CA LEU A 106 6.90 -6.36 -12.84
C LEU A 106 6.30 -7.22 -11.73
N SER A 107 6.95 -8.33 -11.37
CA SER A 107 6.47 -9.18 -10.26
C SER A 107 6.46 -8.42 -8.93
N PHE A 108 7.50 -7.64 -8.64
CA PHE A 108 7.54 -6.80 -7.43
C PHE A 108 6.54 -5.65 -7.49
N ILE A 109 6.37 -5.02 -8.65
CA ILE A 109 5.39 -3.94 -8.85
C ILE A 109 3.98 -4.44 -8.61
N ILE A 110 3.61 -5.62 -9.15
CA ILE A 110 2.30 -6.23 -8.94
C ILE A 110 2.06 -6.53 -7.45
N GLY A 111 3.04 -7.13 -6.77
CA GLY A 111 2.93 -7.39 -5.33
C GLY A 111 2.73 -6.10 -4.52
N GLY A 112 3.47 -5.04 -4.86
CA GLY A 112 3.33 -3.72 -4.25
C GLY A 112 1.99 -3.06 -4.54
N ALA A 113 1.54 -3.11 -5.80
CA ALA A 113 0.25 -2.55 -6.22
C ALA A 113 -0.92 -3.21 -5.50
N ILE A 114 -0.95 -4.54 -5.41
CA ILE A 114 -1.99 -5.28 -4.69
C ILE A 114 -2.01 -4.90 -3.21
N ARG A 115 -0.86 -4.82 -2.56
CA ARG A 115 -0.77 -4.39 -1.17
C ARG A 115 -1.29 -2.97 -0.96
N GLY A 116 -0.88 -2.02 -1.80
CA GLY A 116 -1.36 -0.63 -1.74
C GLY A 116 -2.87 -0.56 -1.93
N PHE A 117 -3.39 -1.29 -2.92
CA PHE A 117 -4.81 -1.31 -3.25
C PHE A 117 -5.66 -1.91 -2.11
N VAL A 118 -5.25 -3.03 -1.54
CA VAL A 118 -5.94 -3.66 -0.39
C VAL A 118 -5.97 -2.71 0.81
N ASN A 119 -4.84 -2.08 1.14
CA ASN A 119 -4.80 -1.08 2.22
C ASN A 119 -5.71 0.12 1.93
N GLY A 120 -5.71 0.63 0.70
CA GLY A 120 -6.58 1.73 0.29
C GLY A 120 -8.07 1.40 0.47
N ILE A 121 -8.50 0.22 0.02
CA ILE A 121 -9.89 -0.24 0.19
C ILE A 121 -10.25 -0.38 1.68
N LEU A 122 -9.37 -0.96 2.49
CA LEU A 122 -9.63 -1.14 3.92
C LEU A 122 -9.80 0.21 4.63
N ILE A 123 -8.97 1.19 4.30
CA ILE A 123 -9.09 2.54 4.90
C ILE A 123 -10.37 3.22 4.43
N LEU A 124 -10.72 3.13 3.14
CA LEU A 124 -12.00 3.64 2.64
C LEU A 124 -13.19 3.03 3.36
N LEU A 125 -13.16 1.72 3.56
CA LEU A 125 -14.22 1.00 4.27
C LEU A 125 -14.33 1.45 5.72
N ILE A 126 -13.22 1.65 6.41
CA ILE A 126 -13.19 2.15 7.80
C ILE A 126 -13.73 3.58 7.86
N CYS A 127 -13.32 4.46 6.95
CA CYS A 127 -13.82 5.83 6.89
C CYS A 127 -15.32 5.86 6.61
N TRP A 128 -15.82 4.99 5.74
CA TRP A 128 -17.25 4.85 5.46
C TRP A 128 -18.03 4.37 6.69
N LEU A 129 -17.53 3.36 7.41
CA LEU A 129 -18.13 2.87 8.66
C LEU A 129 -18.10 3.92 9.78
N ALA A 130 -17.08 4.79 9.79
CA ALA A 130 -16.99 5.91 10.73
C ALA A 130 -17.95 7.06 10.41
N GLY A 131 -18.82 6.91 9.41
CA GLY A 131 -19.82 7.91 9.03
C GLY A 131 -19.24 9.15 8.36
N MET A 132 -18.02 9.08 7.83
CA MET A 132 -17.46 10.18 7.04
C MET A 132 -18.11 10.20 5.65
N PRO A 133 -18.67 11.34 5.19
CA PRO A 133 -19.28 11.45 3.88
C PRO A 133 -18.18 11.39 2.80
N ILE A 134 -17.90 10.18 2.30
CA ILE A 134 -16.89 9.95 1.27
C ILE A 134 -17.51 10.07 -0.14
N LEU A 135 -18.83 9.97 -0.23
CA LEU A 135 -19.59 9.86 -1.48
C LEU A 135 -20.81 10.81 -1.50
N ASN A 136 -20.61 12.09 -1.22
CA ASN A 136 -21.66 13.09 -1.47
C ASN A 136 -21.12 14.26 -2.24
#